data_1e6313ac3cd3edff57d0f3c0e89ea166
#
_entry.id   1e6313ac3cd3edff57d0f3c0e89ea166
#
_cell.length_a   1.000
_cell.length_b   1.000
_cell.length_c   1.000
_cell.angle_alpha   90.00
_cell.angle_beta   90.00
_cell.angle_gamma   90.00
#
_symmetry.space_group_name_H-M   'P 1'
#
loop_
_entity.id
_entity.type
_entity.pdbx_description
1 polymer ?
#
loop_
_entity_poly.entity_id
_entity_poly.type
_entity_poly.pdbx_seq_one_letter_code
_entity_poly.pdbx_strand_id
1 'polypeptide(L)'
;MKSLQGMIAGVLLLLAIMIGSGFISLRNDMVRQKEAIQANWAQVDVVLQRRADLIPNLVETVKGYAAHEQKIFEDLANARAALMGGRTPAERIAANQQLEGALARLLVVVENYPNLKANENFLRLQDELAGTENRVAVERRRYNQTVQEYNTYIGLFPNNLVAGFSGFQREEAYFRATEESRQAPKVQFAR
;
A
#
# COMPACT_ATOMS: atom_id res chain seq x y z
N MET A 1 -54.67 -11.88 31.66
CA MET A 1 -54.00 -12.33 30.42
C MET A 1 -53.66 -11.20 29.48
N LYS A 2 -54.54 -10.23 29.19
CA LYS A 2 -54.26 -9.09 28.26
C LYS A 2 -53.10 -8.17 28.70
N SER A 3 -52.94 -7.92 30.02
CA SER A 3 -51.83 -7.08 30.56
C SER A 3 -50.45 -7.78 30.45
N LEU A 4 -50.38 -9.08 30.62
CA LEU A 4 -49.16 -9.87 30.44
C LEU A 4 -48.74 -9.92 28.98
N GLN A 5 -49.67 -10.07 28.04
CA GLN A 5 -49.40 -10.03 26.60
C GLN A 5 -48.89 -8.64 26.18
N GLY A 6 -49.43 -7.55 26.70
CA GLY A 6 -48.97 -6.21 26.46
C GLY A 6 -47.53 -5.96 26.96
N MET A 7 -47.20 -6.48 28.18
CA MET A 7 -45.83 -6.42 28.70
C MET A 7 -44.82 -7.20 27.84
N ILE A 8 -45.18 -8.42 27.42
CA ILE A 8 -44.33 -9.25 26.56
C ILE A 8 -44.09 -8.55 25.23
N ALA A 9 -45.15 -8.00 24.60
CA ALA A 9 -45.02 -7.25 23.34
C ALA A 9 -44.13 -6.03 23.51
N GLY A 10 -44.23 -5.27 24.61
CA GLY A 10 -43.36 -4.12 24.90
C GLY A 10 -41.88 -4.52 25.05
N VAL A 11 -41.61 -5.61 25.77
CA VAL A 11 -40.24 -6.15 25.94
C VAL A 11 -39.66 -6.59 24.58
N LEU A 12 -40.42 -7.31 23.77
CA LEU A 12 -39.98 -7.74 22.44
C LEU A 12 -39.69 -6.55 21.53
N LEU A 13 -40.52 -5.50 21.58
CA LEU A 13 -40.27 -4.27 20.80
C LEU A 13 -38.99 -3.57 21.23
N LEU A 14 -38.75 -3.44 22.54
CA LEU A 14 -37.50 -2.86 23.05
C LEU A 14 -36.28 -3.68 22.68
N LEU A 15 -36.34 -4.99 22.71
CA LEU A 15 -35.28 -5.89 22.27
C LEU A 15 -35.02 -5.71 20.76
N ALA A 16 -36.05 -5.63 19.94
CA ALA A 16 -35.93 -5.42 18.51
C ALA A 16 -35.25 -4.06 18.19
N ILE A 17 -35.63 -2.99 18.89
CA ILE A 17 -35.01 -1.66 18.76
C ILE A 17 -33.53 -1.71 19.17
N MET A 18 -33.21 -2.37 20.26
CA MET A 18 -31.84 -2.51 20.77
C MET A 18 -30.95 -3.30 19.76
N ILE A 19 -31.46 -4.43 19.27
CA ILE A 19 -30.73 -5.21 18.25
C ILE A 19 -30.57 -4.42 16.96
N GLY A 20 -31.62 -3.75 16.49
CA GLY A 20 -31.59 -2.92 15.28
C GLY A 20 -30.60 -1.77 15.38
N SER A 21 -30.61 -1.04 16.51
CA SER A 21 -29.65 0.05 16.75
C SER A 21 -28.22 -0.45 16.84
N GLY A 22 -27.99 -1.60 17.48
CA GLY A 22 -26.69 -2.26 17.52
C GLY A 22 -26.17 -2.65 16.11
N PHE A 23 -27.06 -3.24 15.31
CA PHE A 23 -26.73 -3.59 13.92
C PHE A 23 -26.30 -2.37 13.09
N ILE A 24 -27.09 -1.27 13.17
CA ILE A 24 -26.78 -0.03 12.44
C ILE A 24 -25.45 0.55 12.92
N SER A 25 -25.18 0.57 14.23
CA SER A 25 -23.91 1.05 14.78
C SER A 25 -22.72 0.27 14.23
N LEU A 26 -22.76 -1.07 14.32
CA LEU A 26 -21.68 -1.94 13.83
C LEU A 26 -21.45 -1.77 12.34
N ARG A 27 -22.53 -1.69 11.54
CA ARG A 27 -22.44 -1.43 10.11
C ARG A 27 -21.77 -0.08 9.81
N ASN A 28 -22.14 0.98 10.54
CA ASN A 28 -21.55 2.30 10.35
C ASN A 28 -20.08 2.34 10.74
N ASP A 29 -19.67 1.56 11.75
CA ASP A 29 -18.24 1.40 12.10
C ASP A 29 -17.46 0.70 11.00
N MET A 30 -18.03 -0.32 10.36
CA MET A 30 -17.39 -0.99 9.20
C MET A 30 -17.22 -0.04 8.02
N VAL A 31 -18.24 0.79 7.74
CA VAL A 31 -18.14 1.83 6.70
C VAL A 31 -16.99 2.79 7.03
N ARG A 32 -16.94 3.32 8.27
CA ARG A 32 -15.86 4.23 8.70
C ARG A 32 -14.47 3.62 8.54
N GLN A 33 -14.30 2.37 8.91
CA GLN A 33 -13.01 1.69 8.77
C GLN A 33 -12.65 1.44 7.31
N LYS A 34 -13.62 1.12 6.45
CA LYS A 34 -13.39 0.98 5.02
C LYS A 34 -12.97 2.31 4.36
N GLU A 35 -13.61 3.41 4.75
CA GLU A 35 -13.21 4.76 4.33
C GLU A 35 -11.80 5.12 4.83
N ALA A 36 -11.43 4.72 6.05
CA ALA A 36 -10.08 4.91 6.57
C ALA A 36 -9.02 4.15 5.74
N ILE A 37 -9.33 2.96 5.24
CA ILE A 37 -8.45 2.23 4.30
C ILE A 37 -8.24 3.07 3.03
N GLN A 38 -9.31 3.59 2.43
CA GLN A 38 -9.22 4.40 1.21
C GLN A 38 -8.43 5.69 1.45
N ALA A 39 -8.65 6.36 2.59
CA ALA A 39 -7.91 7.56 2.96
C ALA A 39 -6.40 7.29 3.14
N ASN A 40 -6.02 6.20 3.82
CA ASN A 40 -4.62 5.82 3.96
C ASN A 40 -4.01 5.36 2.63
N TRP A 41 -4.79 4.68 1.77
CA TRP A 41 -4.35 4.36 0.43
C TRP A 41 -4.04 5.61 -0.39
N ALA A 42 -4.86 6.64 -0.32
CA ALA A 42 -4.62 7.90 -1.02
C ALA A 42 -3.29 8.55 -0.62
N GLN A 43 -2.86 8.42 0.65
CA GLN A 43 -1.53 8.90 1.09
C GLN A 43 -0.40 8.10 0.45
N VAL A 44 -0.53 6.76 0.40
CA VAL A 44 0.41 5.90 -0.33
C VAL A 44 0.50 6.33 -1.78
N ASP A 45 -0.65 6.53 -2.42
CA ASP A 45 -0.77 6.88 -3.83
C ASP A 45 -0.04 8.18 -4.18
N VAL A 46 -0.21 9.22 -3.36
CA VAL A 46 0.50 10.50 -3.52
C VAL A 46 2.02 10.32 -3.50
N VAL A 47 2.54 9.49 -2.61
CA VAL A 47 3.99 9.26 -2.51
C VAL A 47 4.51 8.41 -3.68
N LEU A 48 3.74 7.41 -4.11
CA LEU A 48 4.06 6.60 -5.30
C LEU A 48 4.06 7.46 -6.58
N GLN A 49 3.10 8.36 -6.72
CA GLN A 49 3.06 9.35 -7.80
C GLN A 49 4.32 10.21 -7.80
N ARG A 50 4.67 10.81 -6.66
CA ARG A 50 5.89 11.64 -6.53
C ARG A 50 7.13 10.86 -6.94
N ARG A 51 7.23 9.59 -6.54
CA ARG A 51 8.35 8.72 -6.93
C ARG A 51 8.40 8.48 -8.44
N ALA A 52 7.25 8.19 -9.05
CA ALA A 52 7.13 7.98 -10.49
C ALA A 52 7.51 9.25 -11.30
N ASP A 53 7.23 10.43 -10.76
CA ASP A 53 7.54 11.71 -11.40
C ASP A 53 9.04 12.04 -11.39
N LEU A 54 9.83 11.45 -10.50
CA LEU A 54 11.30 11.59 -10.48
C LEU A 54 11.99 10.74 -11.55
N ILE A 55 11.38 9.65 -12.01
CA ILE A 55 12.00 8.68 -12.92
C ILE A 55 12.44 9.29 -14.27
N PRO A 56 11.64 10.11 -14.97
CA PRO A 56 12.08 10.71 -16.23
C PRO A 56 13.35 11.55 -16.07
N ASN A 57 13.44 12.36 -15.03
CA ASN A 57 14.60 13.21 -14.76
C ASN A 57 15.83 12.37 -14.43
N LEU A 58 15.66 11.28 -13.68
CA LEU A 58 16.74 10.34 -13.40
C LEU A 58 17.24 9.68 -14.68
N VAL A 59 16.35 9.16 -15.53
CA VAL A 59 16.69 8.53 -16.80
C VAL A 59 17.45 9.50 -17.71
N GLU A 60 16.98 10.73 -17.87
CA GLU A 60 17.67 11.74 -18.71
C GLU A 60 19.05 12.09 -18.14
N THR A 61 19.20 12.22 -16.83
CA THR A 61 20.50 12.47 -16.20
C THR A 61 21.47 11.32 -16.46
N VAL A 62 21.01 10.06 -16.32
CA VAL A 62 21.86 8.88 -16.50
C VAL A 62 22.20 8.67 -17.97
N LYS A 63 21.28 8.90 -18.93
CA LYS A 63 21.53 8.79 -20.37
C LYS A 63 22.70 9.66 -20.83
N GLY A 64 22.91 10.83 -20.24
CA GLY A 64 24.03 11.71 -20.56
C GLY A 64 25.41 11.08 -20.31
N TYR A 65 25.49 10.03 -19.48
CA TYR A 65 26.74 9.35 -19.11
C TYR A 65 26.79 7.87 -19.53
N ALA A 66 25.65 7.20 -19.62
CA ALA A 66 25.53 5.77 -19.81
C ALA A 66 24.54 5.43 -20.96
N ALA A 67 24.72 6.09 -22.12
CA ALA A 67 23.80 5.97 -23.28
C ALA A 67 23.60 4.53 -23.80
N HIS A 68 24.52 3.61 -23.51
CA HIS A 68 24.46 2.22 -23.96
C HIS A 68 23.57 1.30 -23.10
N GLU A 69 23.08 1.78 -21.96
CA GLU A 69 22.29 1.01 -20.99
C GLU A 69 20.77 1.01 -21.31
N GLN A 70 20.44 0.81 -22.59
CA GLN A 70 19.06 0.94 -23.09
C GLN A 70 18.06 0.06 -22.35
N LYS A 71 18.44 -1.19 -22.03
CA LYS A 71 17.57 -2.13 -21.34
C LYS A 71 17.12 -1.63 -19.95
N ILE A 72 18.00 -0.97 -19.20
CA ILE A 72 17.66 -0.40 -17.90
C ILE A 72 16.67 0.75 -18.03
N PHE A 73 16.84 1.59 -19.05
CA PHE A 73 15.90 2.68 -19.32
C PHE A 73 14.52 2.17 -19.73
N GLU A 74 14.47 1.10 -20.54
CA GLU A 74 13.21 0.42 -20.89
C GLU A 74 12.55 -0.19 -19.67
N ASP A 75 13.30 -0.90 -18.81
CA ASP A 75 12.80 -1.49 -17.58
C ASP A 75 12.20 -0.42 -16.64
N LEU A 76 12.89 0.72 -16.48
CA LEU A 76 12.40 1.86 -15.68
C LEU A 76 11.15 2.49 -16.27
N ALA A 77 11.13 2.70 -17.59
CA ALA A 77 9.98 3.27 -18.29
C ALA A 77 8.75 2.35 -18.18
N ASN A 78 8.93 1.04 -18.36
CA ASN A 78 7.88 0.04 -18.23
C ASN A 78 7.35 -0.05 -16.81
N ALA A 79 8.24 -0.09 -15.81
CA ALA A 79 7.85 -0.15 -14.40
C ALA A 79 7.10 1.13 -13.97
N ARG A 80 7.56 2.31 -14.44
CA ARG A 80 6.85 3.57 -14.24
C ARG A 80 5.46 3.55 -14.90
N ALA A 81 5.37 3.10 -16.15
CA ALA A 81 4.09 3.01 -16.86
C ALA A 81 3.12 2.07 -16.15
N ALA A 82 3.58 0.91 -15.68
CA ALA A 82 2.78 -0.02 -14.89
C ALA A 82 2.28 0.61 -13.57
N LEU A 83 3.15 1.36 -12.87
CA LEU A 83 2.78 2.06 -11.64
C LEU A 83 1.71 3.13 -11.89
N MET A 84 1.85 3.90 -12.96
CA MET A 84 0.90 4.97 -13.32
C MET A 84 -0.41 4.42 -13.88
N GLY A 85 -0.37 3.26 -14.53
CA GLY A 85 -1.54 2.60 -15.14
C GLY A 85 -2.35 1.73 -14.18
N GLY A 86 -1.80 1.38 -13.03
CA GLY A 86 -2.45 0.53 -12.02
C GLY A 86 -3.74 1.16 -11.51
N ARG A 87 -4.84 0.42 -11.58
CA ARG A 87 -6.19 0.88 -11.18
C ARG A 87 -6.57 0.45 -9.77
N THR A 88 -5.94 -0.59 -9.26
CA THR A 88 -6.22 -1.15 -7.94
C THR A 88 -4.99 -1.00 -7.02
N PRO A 89 -5.19 -0.96 -5.69
CA PRO A 89 -4.08 -1.00 -4.74
C PRO A 89 -3.12 -2.18 -5.00
N ALA A 90 -3.64 -3.36 -5.27
CA ALA A 90 -2.84 -4.56 -5.55
C ALA A 90 -1.95 -4.39 -6.78
N GLU A 91 -2.48 -3.87 -7.89
CA GLU A 91 -1.71 -3.59 -9.12
C GLU A 91 -0.61 -2.57 -8.87
N ARG A 92 -0.91 -1.47 -8.16
CA ARG A 92 0.08 -0.43 -7.84
C ARG A 92 1.16 -0.91 -6.87
N ILE A 93 0.80 -1.77 -5.91
CA ILE A 93 1.77 -2.42 -5.02
C ILE A 93 2.74 -3.29 -5.84
N ALA A 94 2.23 -4.13 -6.75
CA ALA A 94 3.06 -4.97 -7.60
C ALA A 94 3.96 -4.14 -8.54
N ALA A 95 3.42 -3.09 -9.15
CA ALA A 95 4.17 -2.20 -10.04
C ALA A 95 5.26 -1.42 -9.27
N ASN A 96 5.00 -0.98 -8.04
CA ASN A 96 6.03 -0.35 -7.20
C ASN A 96 7.19 -1.31 -6.90
N GLN A 97 6.92 -2.59 -6.64
CA GLN A 97 7.98 -3.59 -6.47
C GLN A 97 8.84 -3.76 -7.73
N GLN A 98 8.22 -3.73 -8.92
CA GLN A 98 8.95 -3.75 -10.19
C GLN A 98 9.85 -2.51 -10.35
N LEU A 99 9.34 -1.33 -9.98
CA LEU A 99 10.10 -0.09 -10.00
C LEU A 99 11.28 -0.11 -9.02
N GLU A 100 11.08 -0.63 -7.80
CA GLU A 100 12.15 -0.84 -6.82
C GLU A 100 13.27 -1.72 -7.39
N GLY A 101 12.91 -2.83 -8.03
CA GLY A 101 13.87 -3.73 -8.67
C GLY A 101 14.62 -3.08 -9.85
N ALA A 102 13.94 -2.29 -10.67
CA ALA A 102 14.56 -1.57 -11.77
C ALA A 102 15.54 -0.48 -11.27
N LEU A 103 15.16 0.26 -10.24
CA LEU A 103 16.02 1.26 -9.58
C LEU A 103 17.26 0.62 -8.95
N ALA A 104 17.10 -0.51 -8.28
CA ALA A 104 18.24 -1.23 -7.69
C ALA A 104 19.25 -1.65 -8.79
N ARG A 105 18.78 -2.15 -9.94
CA ARG A 105 19.66 -2.48 -11.08
C ARG A 105 20.36 -1.25 -11.65
N LEU A 106 19.66 -0.12 -11.77
CA LEU A 106 20.26 1.14 -12.20
C LEU A 106 21.41 1.55 -11.28
N LEU A 107 21.23 1.47 -9.96
CA LEU A 107 22.27 1.84 -9.00
C LEU A 107 23.53 0.97 -9.13
N VAL A 108 23.38 -0.33 -9.42
CA VAL A 108 24.51 -1.23 -9.69
C VAL A 108 25.28 -0.79 -10.95
N VAL A 109 24.58 -0.38 -12.00
CA VAL A 109 25.21 0.10 -13.23
C VAL A 109 25.94 1.41 -13.02
N VAL A 110 25.38 2.34 -12.25
CA VAL A 110 25.99 3.64 -11.93
C VAL A 110 27.39 3.49 -11.32
N GLU A 111 27.67 2.40 -10.61
CA GLU A 111 29.01 2.12 -10.04
C GLU A 111 30.10 2.07 -11.13
N ASN A 112 29.75 1.71 -12.36
CA ASN A 112 30.68 1.68 -13.50
C ASN A 112 30.92 3.05 -14.16
N TYR A 113 30.21 4.10 -13.71
CA TYR A 113 30.27 5.44 -14.29
C TYR A 113 30.64 6.49 -13.22
N PRO A 114 31.93 6.64 -12.85
CA PRO A 114 32.36 7.53 -11.76
C PRO A 114 31.95 8.99 -11.94
N ASN A 115 31.94 9.49 -13.18
CA ASN A 115 31.53 10.87 -13.49
C ASN A 115 30.03 11.09 -13.24
N LEU A 116 29.19 10.10 -13.49
CA LEU A 116 27.77 10.13 -13.16
C LEU A 116 27.57 10.09 -11.64
N LYS A 117 28.30 9.21 -10.96
CA LYS A 117 28.23 9.06 -9.50
C LYS A 117 28.59 10.36 -8.77
N ALA A 118 29.48 11.19 -9.34
CA ALA A 118 29.88 12.49 -8.82
C ALA A 118 29.00 13.66 -9.29
N ASN A 119 28.02 13.42 -10.16
CA ASN A 119 27.17 14.46 -10.71
C ASN A 119 26.14 14.96 -9.67
N GLU A 120 26.14 16.28 -9.41
CA GLU A 120 25.28 16.88 -8.38
C GLU A 120 23.79 16.69 -8.65
N ASN A 121 23.34 16.71 -9.91
CA ASN A 121 21.93 16.45 -10.24
C ASN A 121 21.53 14.99 -9.97
N PHE A 122 22.44 14.05 -10.28
CA PHE A 122 22.22 12.64 -9.97
C PHE A 122 22.14 12.41 -8.45
N LEU A 123 23.07 12.97 -7.67
CA LEU A 123 23.07 12.85 -6.21
C LEU A 123 21.79 13.42 -5.60
N ARG A 124 21.36 14.61 -6.04
CA ARG A 124 20.11 15.21 -5.58
C ARG A 124 18.88 14.36 -5.91
N LEU A 125 18.80 13.80 -7.12
CA LEU A 125 17.71 12.90 -7.51
C LEU A 125 17.73 11.60 -6.71
N GLN A 126 18.91 11.06 -6.40
CA GLN A 126 19.08 9.90 -5.54
C GLN A 126 18.59 10.19 -4.11
N ASP A 127 18.93 11.34 -3.54
CA ASP A 127 18.45 11.77 -2.22
C ASP A 127 16.93 11.96 -2.20
N GLU A 128 16.35 12.56 -3.25
CA GLU A 128 14.89 12.70 -3.36
C GLU A 128 14.21 11.32 -3.47
N LEU A 129 14.77 10.40 -4.25
CA LEU A 129 14.25 9.03 -4.36
C LEU A 129 14.33 8.28 -3.02
N ALA A 130 15.45 8.39 -2.30
CA ALA A 130 15.60 7.82 -0.96
C ALA A 130 14.60 8.44 0.03
N GLY A 131 14.37 9.75 -0.07
CA GLY A 131 13.34 10.44 0.70
C GLY A 131 11.91 9.94 0.40
N THR A 132 11.59 9.68 -0.88
CA THR A 132 10.29 9.09 -1.25
C THR A 132 10.17 7.65 -0.74
N GLU A 133 11.22 6.83 -0.81
CA GLU A 133 11.24 5.45 -0.30
C GLU A 133 10.90 5.42 1.20
N ASN A 134 11.55 6.28 2.00
CA ASN A 134 11.26 6.39 3.42
C ASN A 134 9.80 6.76 3.70
N ARG A 135 9.22 7.67 2.90
CA ARG A 135 7.80 8.03 3.01
C ARG A 135 6.89 6.89 2.59
N VAL A 136 7.19 6.20 1.48
CA VAL A 136 6.47 5.00 1.07
C VAL A 136 6.48 3.97 2.20
N ALA A 137 7.62 3.71 2.83
CA ALA A 137 7.74 2.76 3.94
C ALA A 137 6.86 3.15 5.16
N VAL A 138 6.71 4.44 5.44
CA VAL A 138 5.83 4.94 6.52
C VAL A 138 4.36 4.71 6.15
N GLU A 139 3.94 5.16 4.96
CA GLU A 139 2.54 5.06 4.53
C GLU A 139 2.11 3.60 4.28
N ARG A 140 3.00 2.74 3.79
CA ARG A 140 2.78 1.27 3.71
C ARG A 140 2.45 0.65 5.05
N ARG A 141 3.19 1.01 6.11
CA ARG A 141 2.91 0.50 7.47
C ARG A 141 1.55 0.97 7.97
N ARG A 142 1.22 2.25 7.76
CA ARG A 142 -0.05 2.85 8.17
C ARG A 142 -1.24 2.20 7.44
N TYR A 143 -1.11 2.04 6.13
CA TYR A 143 -2.10 1.35 5.30
C TYR A 143 -2.30 -0.11 5.75
N ASN A 144 -1.22 -0.88 5.87
CA ASN A 144 -1.29 -2.28 6.32
C ASN A 144 -1.93 -2.42 7.70
N GLN A 145 -1.63 -1.50 8.63
CA GLN A 145 -2.24 -1.49 9.96
C GLN A 145 -3.76 -1.25 9.86
N THR A 146 -4.19 -0.27 9.09
CA THR A 146 -5.63 0.02 8.90
C THR A 146 -6.37 -1.15 8.26
N VAL A 147 -5.76 -1.80 7.26
CA VAL A 147 -6.32 -3.02 6.65
C VAL A 147 -6.43 -4.15 7.69
N GLN A 148 -5.41 -4.34 8.52
CA GLN A 148 -5.42 -5.35 9.57
C GLN A 148 -6.52 -5.07 10.61
N GLU A 149 -6.66 -3.83 11.07
CA GLU A 149 -7.70 -3.41 12.01
C GLU A 149 -9.10 -3.69 11.45
N TYR A 150 -9.37 -3.28 10.22
CA TYR A 150 -10.63 -3.57 9.52
C TYR A 150 -10.89 -5.07 9.41
N ASN A 151 -9.93 -5.84 8.90
CA ASN A 151 -10.09 -7.28 8.72
C ASN A 151 -10.31 -8.02 10.05
N THR A 152 -9.67 -7.55 11.12
CA THR A 152 -9.90 -8.08 12.47
C THR A 152 -11.29 -7.72 12.94
N TYR A 153 -11.71 -6.46 12.79
CA TYR A 153 -13.01 -5.98 13.23
C TYR A 153 -14.17 -6.76 12.59
N ILE A 154 -14.14 -6.93 11.26
CA ILE A 154 -15.20 -7.67 10.55
C ILE A 154 -15.16 -9.18 10.80
N GLY A 155 -14.04 -9.71 11.31
CA GLY A 155 -13.89 -11.13 11.64
C GLY A 155 -14.36 -11.52 13.04
N LEU A 156 -14.48 -10.55 13.95
CA LEU A 156 -14.89 -10.81 15.34
C LEU A 156 -16.41 -11.00 15.46
N PHE A 157 -16.85 -11.81 16.45
CA PHE A 157 -18.25 -11.89 16.82
C PHE A 157 -18.65 -10.70 17.72
N PRO A 158 -19.82 -10.06 17.53
CA PRO A 158 -20.88 -10.37 16.57
C PRO A 158 -20.71 -9.69 15.18
N ASN A 159 -19.63 -8.93 14.94
CA ASN A 159 -19.41 -8.12 13.75
C ASN A 159 -19.42 -8.95 12.46
N ASN A 160 -18.89 -10.18 12.52
CA ASN A 160 -18.85 -11.10 11.37
C ASN A 160 -20.25 -11.43 10.82
N LEU A 161 -21.28 -11.47 11.68
CA LEU A 161 -22.66 -11.65 11.24
C LEU A 161 -23.15 -10.42 10.46
N VAL A 162 -22.92 -9.23 11.04
CA VAL A 162 -23.29 -7.95 10.39
C VAL A 162 -22.53 -7.77 9.08
N ALA A 163 -21.24 -8.10 9.06
CA ALA A 163 -20.41 -8.05 7.86
C ALA A 163 -20.97 -8.94 6.75
N GLY A 164 -21.31 -10.19 7.07
CA GLY A 164 -21.89 -11.15 6.13
C GLY A 164 -23.22 -10.66 5.55
N PHE A 165 -24.14 -10.18 6.39
CA PHE A 165 -25.43 -9.63 5.93
C PHE A 165 -25.29 -8.34 5.13
N SER A 166 -24.29 -7.51 5.42
CA SER A 166 -24.09 -6.21 4.79
C SER A 166 -23.13 -6.27 3.58
N GLY A 167 -22.57 -7.44 3.25
CA GLY A 167 -21.68 -7.62 2.10
C GLY A 167 -20.27 -7.06 2.29
N PHE A 168 -19.81 -6.85 3.54
CA PHE A 168 -18.43 -6.46 3.82
C PHE A 168 -17.52 -7.67 3.69
N GLN A 169 -16.45 -7.51 2.90
CA GLN A 169 -15.45 -8.53 2.65
C GLN A 169 -14.09 -8.07 3.17
N ARG A 170 -13.20 -9.02 3.43
CA ARG A 170 -11.83 -8.75 3.83
C ARG A 170 -11.08 -8.04 2.71
N GLU A 171 -10.23 -7.09 3.08
CA GLU A 171 -9.28 -6.46 2.17
C GLU A 171 -8.02 -7.32 2.11
N GLU A 172 -7.59 -7.70 0.90
CA GLU A 172 -6.45 -8.60 0.70
C GLU A 172 -5.21 -7.88 0.18
N ALA A 173 -5.34 -6.61 -0.22
CA ALA A 173 -4.27 -5.81 -0.78
C ALA A 173 -3.32 -5.32 0.34
N TYR A 174 -2.34 -6.16 0.68
CA TYR A 174 -1.27 -5.83 1.63
C TYR A 174 0.06 -5.59 0.93
N PHE A 175 0.83 -4.62 1.41
CA PHE A 175 2.25 -4.58 1.13
C PHE A 175 2.96 -5.71 1.89
N ARG A 176 3.60 -6.60 1.17
CA ARG A 176 4.37 -7.71 1.75
C ARG A 176 5.84 -7.55 1.41
N ALA A 177 6.72 -8.07 2.25
CA ALA A 177 8.13 -8.22 1.92
C ALA A 177 8.26 -9.20 0.74
N THR A 178 9.17 -8.90 -0.20
CA THR A 178 9.49 -9.81 -1.29
C THR A 178 10.16 -11.07 -0.73
N GLU A 179 10.05 -12.20 -1.42
CA GLU A 179 10.69 -13.45 -0.97
C GLU A 179 12.21 -13.30 -0.86
N GLU A 180 12.82 -12.49 -1.75
CA GLU A 180 14.26 -12.21 -1.73
C GLU A 180 14.67 -11.43 -0.47
N SER A 181 13.86 -10.48 -0.01
CA SER A 181 14.13 -9.72 1.21
C SER A 181 13.94 -10.52 2.52
N ARG A 182 13.34 -11.71 2.44
CA ARG A 182 13.20 -12.63 3.58
C ARG A 182 14.44 -13.47 3.83
N GLN A 183 15.36 -13.56 2.86
CA GLN A 183 16.60 -14.28 3.01
C GLN A 183 17.65 -13.35 3.61
N ALA A 184 18.17 -13.70 4.78
CA ALA A 184 19.26 -12.96 5.39
C ALA A 184 20.50 -13.00 4.46
N PRO A 185 21.16 -11.86 4.19
CA PRO A 185 22.37 -11.83 3.40
C PRO A 185 23.45 -12.70 4.08
N LYS A 186 24.02 -13.64 3.33
CA LYS A 186 25.16 -14.43 3.81
C LYS A 186 26.42 -13.54 3.79
N VAL A 187 26.85 -13.10 4.95
CA VAL A 187 28.12 -12.39 5.09
C VAL A 187 29.25 -13.46 4.97
N GLN A 188 30.02 -13.41 3.88
CA GLN A 188 31.24 -14.17 3.73
C GLN A 188 32.42 -13.24 4.04
N PHE A 189 33.10 -13.49 5.14
CA PHE A 189 34.39 -12.82 5.40
C PHE A 189 35.44 -13.56 4.54
N ALA A 190 36.04 -12.86 3.59
CA ALA A 190 37.23 -13.34 2.92
C ALA A 190 38.33 -13.55 3.98
N ARG A 191 38.87 -14.77 4.03
CA ARG A 191 40.05 -15.08 4.86
C ARG A 191 41.31 -14.68 4.15
#